data_93fd238924c2fd817e8cbfaa09a6bba6
#
_entry.id   93fd238924c2fd817e8cbfaa09a6bba6
#
_cell.length_a   1.000
_cell.length_b   1.000
_cell.length_c   1.000
_cell.angle_alpha   90.00
_cell.angle_beta   90.00
_cell.angle_gamma   90.00
#
_symmetry.space_group_name_H-M   'P 1'
#
loop_
_entity.id
_entity.type
_entity.pdbx_description
1 polymer ?
#
loop_
_entity_poly.entity_id
_entity_poly.type
_entity_poly.pdbx_seq_one_letter_code
_entity_poly.pdbx_strand_id
1 'polypeptide(L)'
;MTYIDVKGSGCAAQIRKEYENAMKDTDFKRTDSLFSLCGLNCNLCPSFVRGGCGGCFSDSPCYLTCPLAPCSVEHGNVEYCFQCEEYPCKKYDGFDLHDSMVLHRNIKKDVEKAKQIGIEAYKEEQREKKKILDRLLEEYDDGQRDVFFCLAVNMLEIADLKGVLEQAEKTAGDMSLSDKAEFMKRQLHSCAEKRNVILELRVTDDPWFK
;
A
#
# COMPACT_ATOMS: atom_id res chain seq x y z
N MET A 1 3.91 25.35 -16.87
CA MET A 1 5.33 25.06 -16.86
C MET A 1 5.55 23.82 -17.69
N THR A 2 6.30 23.95 -18.77
CA THR A 2 6.46 22.96 -19.85
C THR A 2 7.17 21.70 -19.36
N TYR A 3 6.61 20.55 -19.68
CA TYR A 3 7.22 19.23 -19.54
C TYR A 3 8.55 19.23 -20.33
N ILE A 4 9.66 19.03 -19.63
CA ILE A 4 10.97 18.85 -20.26
C ILE A 4 11.13 17.34 -20.52
N ASP A 5 11.15 16.99 -21.78
CA ASP A 5 11.44 15.65 -22.29
C ASP A 5 12.93 15.36 -22.06
N VAL A 6 13.28 14.62 -21.02
CA VAL A 6 14.68 14.32 -20.63
C VAL A 6 15.06 12.93 -21.15
N LYS A 7 15.45 12.85 -22.41
CA LYS A 7 16.19 11.70 -22.96
C LYS A 7 17.68 11.87 -22.62
N GLY A 8 18.13 11.23 -21.51
CA GLY A 8 19.54 11.16 -21.16
C GLY A 8 19.76 10.44 -19.83
N SER A 9 20.27 9.21 -19.85
CA SER A 9 20.46 8.35 -18.69
C SER A 9 21.34 8.94 -17.55
N GLY A 10 22.18 9.92 -17.85
CA GLY A 10 23.00 10.60 -16.85
C GLY A 10 22.28 11.72 -16.10
N CYS A 11 21.39 12.45 -16.76
CA CYS A 11 20.66 13.58 -16.17
C CYS A 11 19.59 13.11 -15.16
N ALA A 12 18.87 12.04 -15.47
CA ALA A 12 17.84 11.50 -14.58
C ALA A 12 18.44 10.99 -13.26
N ALA A 13 19.60 10.31 -13.31
CA ALA A 13 20.30 9.84 -12.12
C ALA A 13 20.81 10.99 -11.24
N GLN A 14 21.26 12.09 -11.87
CA GLN A 14 21.74 13.26 -11.15
C GLN A 14 20.59 14.04 -10.49
N ILE A 15 19.48 14.24 -11.20
CA ILE A 15 18.25 14.86 -10.66
C ILE A 15 17.72 14.04 -9.49
N ARG A 16 17.69 12.72 -9.62
CA ARG A 16 17.28 11.81 -8.53
C ARG A 16 18.19 11.98 -7.31
N LYS A 17 19.50 12.01 -7.49
CA LYS A 17 20.47 12.17 -6.39
C LYS A 17 20.37 13.54 -5.71
N GLU A 18 20.13 14.61 -6.47
CA GLU A 18 19.90 15.95 -5.94
C GLU A 18 18.59 16.01 -5.15
N TYR A 19 17.51 15.37 -5.66
CA TYR A 19 16.25 15.24 -4.95
C TYR A 19 16.40 14.42 -3.67
N GLU A 20 17.06 13.26 -3.73
CA GLU A 20 17.34 12.42 -2.56
C GLU A 20 18.16 13.17 -1.50
N ASN A 21 19.11 14.00 -1.90
CA ASN A 21 19.87 14.83 -0.96
C ASN A 21 19.02 15.94 -0.35
N ALA A 22 18.19 16.62 -1.14
CA ALA A 22 17.26 17.63 -0.64
C ALA A 22 16.26 17.06 0.35
N MET A 23 15.79 15.81 0.12
CA MET A 23 14.85 15.13 0.99
C MET A 23 15.44 14.71 2.34
N LYS A 24 16.75 14.44 2.43
CA LYS A 24 17.42 14.05 3.69
C LYS A 24 17.39 15.15 4.76
N ASP A 25 17.30 16.40 4.35
CA ASP A 25 17.34 17.56 5.25
C ASP A 25 15.92 18.10 5.57
N THR A 26 14.86 17.40 5.17
CA THR A 26 13.49 17.86 5.46
C THR A 26 13.06 17.52 6.88
N ASP A 27 12.34 18.44 7.51
CA ASP A 27 11.73 18.26 8.83
C ASP A 27 10.38 17.47 8.74
N PHE A 28 10.34 16.44 7.89
CA PHE A 28 9.17 15.61 7.69
C PHE A 28 8.91 14.74 8.91
N LYS A 29 7.78 14.97 9.56
CA LYS A 29 7.40 14.29 10.80
C LYS A 29 6.03 13.64 10.63
N ARG A 30 5.94 12.39 11.00
CA ARG A 30 4.70 11.63 11.09
C ARG A 30 4.71 10.71 12.29
N THR A 31 3.53 10.29 12.71
CA THR A 31 3.33 9.39 13.85
C THR A 31 2.70 8.06 13.45
N ASP A 32 1.96 8.01 12.33
CA ASP A 32 1.25 6.84 11.87
C ASP A 32 2.07 6.00 10.89
N SER A 33 2.33 4.75 11.26
CA SER A 33 3.01 3.76 10.41
C SER A 33 2.06 2.90 9.57
N LEU A 34 0.76 2.88 9.89
CA LEU A 34 -0.21 1.97 9.28
C LEU A 34 -0.80 2.55 8.00
N PHE A 35 -1.18 3.83 8.07
CA PHE A 35 -1.81 4.56 6.98
C PHE A 35 -0.92 5.73 6.56
N SER A 36 -0.55 5.80 5.30
CA SER A 36 0.43 6.78 4.82
C SER A 36 -0.15 8.18 4.69
N LEU A 37 0.75 9.18 4.52
CA LEU A 37 0.40 10.55 4.17
C LEU A 37 -0.54 10.62 2.97
N CYS A 38 -0.27 9.83 1.94
CA CYS A 38 -1.05 9.79 0.69
C CYS A 38 -2.31 8.92 0.73
N GLY A 39 -2.51 8.12 1.77
CA GLY A 39 -3.65 7.20 1.85
C GLY A 39 -3.36 5.76 1.43
N LEU A 40 -2.09 5.36 1.32
CA LEU A 40 -1.73 3.95 1.17
C LEU A 40 -1.80 3.22 2.51
N ASN A 41 -2.25 1.98 2.48
CA ASN A 41 -2.22 1.07 3.63
C ASN A 41 -0.82 0.44 3.76
N CYS A 42 0.12 1.18 4.36
CA CYS A 42 1.51 0.75 4.49
C CYS A 42 1.66 -0.57 5.25
N ASN A 43 0.85 -0.81 6.27
CA ASN A 43 0.83 -2.06 7.04
C ASN A 43 0.49 -3.31 6.22
N LEU A 44 -0.09 -3.15 5.04
CA LEU A 44 -0.43 -4.21 4.07
C LEU A 44 0.53 -4.24 2.87
N CYS A 45 1.65 -3.52 2.94
CA CYS A 45 2.67 -3.50 1.90
C CYS A 45 3.68 -4.64 2.08
N PRO A 46 4.09 -5.36 1.03
CA PRO A 46 5.10 -6.42 1.12
C PRO A 46 6.43 -5.95 1.75
N SER A 47 6.90 -4.73 1.44
CA SER A 47 8.12 -4.18 2.06
C SER A 47 7.98 -3.99 3.57
N PHE A 48 6.81 -3.56 4.04
CA PHE A 48 6.52 -3.44 5.48
C PHE A 48 6.48 -4.81 6.14
N VAL A 49 5.78 -5.75 5.52
CA VAL A 49 5.64 -7.14 6.01
C VAL A 49 6.99 -7.84 6.15
N ARG A 50 7.88 -7.62 5.17
CA ARG A 50 9.26 -8.19 5.18
C ARG A 50 10.22 -7.48 6.12
N GLY A 51 9.78 -6.44 6.83
CA GLY A 51 10.63 -5.64 7.72
C GLY A 51 11.61 -4.70 7.01
N GLY A 52 11.46 -4.53 5.70
CA GLY A 52 12.30 -3.62 4.89
C GLY A 52 11.84 -2.17 4.89
N CYS A 53 10.70 -1.86 5.52
CA CYS A 53 10.14 -0.52 5.60
C CYS A 53 9.34 -0.35 6.89
N GLY A 54 9.54 0.75 7.59
CA GLY A 54 8.83 1.09 8.83
C GLY A 54 7.48 1.80 8.62
N GLY A 55 7.09 2.09 7.38
CA GLY A 55 5.91 2.89 7.06
C GLY A 55 6.29 4.20 6.35
N CYS A 56 5.39 5.18 6.34
CA CYS A 56 5.59 6.45 5.66
C CYS A 56 6.40 7.44 6.53
N PHE A 57 7.70 7.18 6.67
CA PHE A 57 8.65 7.99 7.41
C PHE A 57 9.85 8.37 6.53
N SER A 58 10.70 9.28 7.01
CA SER A 58 11.86 9.81 6.28
C SER A 58 12.93 8.77 5.94
N ASP A 59 12.94 7.62 6.60
CA ASP A 59 13.84 6.49 6.34
C ASP A 59 13.22 5.42 5.42
N SER A 60 11.98 5.62 4.97
CA SER A 60 11.32 4.65 4.10
C SER A 60 11.79 4.74 2.65
N PRO A 61 11.82 3.60 1.92
CA PRO A 61 12.22 3.59 0.51
C PRO A 61 11.37 4.53 -0.38
N CYS A 62 10.07 4.66 -0.08
CA CYS A 62 9.15 5.52 -0.84
C CYS A 62 9.38 7.01 -0.59
N TYR A 63 9.95 7.39 0.54
CA TYR A 63 10.13 8.79 0.92
C TYR A 63 11.02 9.56 -0.06
N LEU A 64 12.12 8.95 -0.49
CA LEU A 64 13.13 9.58 -1.36
C LEU A 64 12.57 10.01 -2.73
N THR A 65 11.44 9.47 -3.14
CA THR A 65 10.79 9.82 -4.42
C THR A 65 9.37 10.38 -4.24
N CYS A 66 8.95 10.62 -3.00
CA CYS A 66 7.58 11.03 -2.69
C CYS A 66 7.36 12.53 -2.93
N PRO A 67 6.51 12.95 -3.87
CA PRO A 67 6.25 14.36 -4.10
C PRO A 67 5.35 15.00 -3.02
N LEU A 68 4.75 14.17 -2.15
CA LEU A 68 3.82 14.62 -1.12
C LEU A 68 4.50 14.91 0.22
N ALA A 69 5.61 14.24 0.52
CA ALA A 69 6.31 14.46 1.78
C ALA A 69 6.83 15.91 1.95
N PRO A 70 7.57 16.51 1.00
CA PRO A 70 7.96 17.92 1.11
C PRO A 70 6.75 18.85 1.12
N CYS A 71 5.69 18.53 0.35
CA CYS A 71 4.45 19.29 0.38
C CYS A 71 3.79 19.28 1.76
N SER A 72 3.81 18.15 2.48
CA SER A 72 3.32 18.08 3.86
C SER A 72 4.09 19.03 4.78
N VAL A 73 5.42 19.10 4.65
CA VAL A 73 6.27 20.03 5.42
C VAL A 73 5.89 21.48 5.14
N GLU A 74 5.73 21.85 3.86
CA GLU A 74 5.30 23.19 3.42
C GLU A 74 3.93 23.58 3.99
N HIS A 75 3.05 22.59 4.28
CA HIS A 75 1.70 22.78 4.84
C HIS A 75 1.63 22.44 6.34
N GLY A 76 2.73 22.59 7.08
CA GLY A 76 2.77 22.45 8.54
C GLY A 76 2.84 21.01 9.04
N ASN A 77 3.41 20.08 8.25
CA ASN A 77 3.54 18.66 8.57
C ASN A 77 2.18 17.99 8.83
N VAL A 78 1.22 18.17 7.92
CA VAL A 78 -0.07 17.46 8.01
C VAL A 78 0.17 15.94 8.07
N GLU A 79 -0.51 15.26 8.99
CA GLU A 79 -0.36 13.81 9.16
C GLU A 79 -0.91 13.04 7.96
N TYR A 80 -2.00 13.55 7.34
CA TYR A 80 -2.62 12.97 6.14
C TYR A 80 -2.94 14.07 5.14
N CYS A 81 -2.71 13.83 3.85
CA CYS A 81 -2.99 14.81 2.80
C CYS A 81 -4.44 15.34 2.84
N PHE A 82 -5.41 14.52 3.26
CA PHE A 82 -6.81 14.95 3.34
C PHE A 82 -7.10 15.97 4.46
N GLN A 83 -6.13 16.24 5.34
CA GLN A 83 -6.21 17.32 6.35
C GLN A 83 -5.76 18.67 5.79
N CYS A 84 -5.11 18.69 4.62
CA CYS A 84 -4.72 19.91 3.94
C CYS A 84 -5.95 20.59 3.31
N GLU A 85 -6.04 21.91 3.38
CA GLU A 85 -7.12 22.71 2.78
C GLU A 85 -7.18 22.61 1.26
N GLU A 86 -6.05 22.31 0.61
CA GLU A 86 -5.96 22.14 -0.83
C GLU A 86 -6.35 20.73 -1.33
N TYR A 87 -6.65 19.78 -0.43
CA TYR A 87 -6.99 18.42 -0.82
C TYR A 87 -8.40 18.32 -1.41
N PRO A 88 -8.60 17.57 -2.56
CA PRO A 88 -7.60 16.94 -3.40
C PRO A 88 -6.88 17.95 -4.30
N CYS A 89 -5.56 17.93 -4.31
CA CYS A 89 -4.74 18.85 -5.09
C CYS A 89 -4.14 18.18 -6.34
N LYS A 90 -3.54 18.98 -7.23
CA LYS A 90 -2.92 18.49 -8.47
C LYS A 90 -1.83 17.42 -8.27
N LYS A 91 -1.21 17.37 -7.07
CA LYS A 91 -0.22 16.32 -6.74
C LYS A 91 -0.86 14.93 -6.57
N TYR A 92 -2.19 14.87 -6.42
CA TYR A 92 -2.96 13.64 -6.37
C TYR A 92 -3.45 13.14 -7.74
N ASP A 93 -3.29 13.97 -8.78
CA ASP A 93 -3.74 13.60 -10.11
C ASP A 93 -2.93 12.40 -10.62
N GLY A 94 -3.64 11.34 -10.98
CA GLY A 94 -3.02 10.13 -11.50
C GLY A 94 -2.41 9.16 -10.45
N PHE A 95 -2.44 9.52 -9.16
CA PHE A 95 -1.83 8.70 -8.09
C PHE A 95 -2.44 7.29 -7.95
N ASP A 96 -3.68 7.12 -8.39
CA ASP A 96 -4.45 5.87 -8.35
C ASP A 96 -4.54 5.15 -9.71
N LEU A 97 -3.85 5.63 -10.74
CA LEU A 97 -3.91 5.02 -12.08
C LEU A 97 -3.15 3.69 -12.16
N HIS A 98 -2.01 3.60 -11.54
CA HIS A 98 -1.15 2.42 -11.53
C HIS A 98 -0.79 2.00 -10.11
N ASP A 99 -0.45 0.74 -9.95
CA ASP A 99 0.02 0.19 -8.69
C ASP A 99 1.54 0.01 -8.76
N SER A 100 2.23 0.15 -7.62
CA SER A 100 3.63 -0.25 -7.44
C SER A 100 3.68 -1.67 -6.83
N MET A 101 4.62 -1.95 -5.94
CA MET A 101 4.56 -3.17 -5.11
C MET A 101 3.39 -3.16 -4.13
N VAL A 102 2.74 -2.03 -3.94
CA VAL A 102 1.55 -1.84 -3.11
C VAL A 102 0.41 -1.26 -3.95
N LEU A 103 -0.81 -1.55 -3.51
CA LEU A 103 -2.03 -1.16 -4.19
C LEU A 103 -2.27 0.35 -4.08
N HIS A 104 -2.37 1.04 -5.22
CA HIS A 104 -2.68 2.48 -5.29
C HIS A 104 -4.16 2.77 -5.64
N ARG A 105 -4.83 1.86 -6.35
CA ARG A 105 -6.20 2.07 -6.85
C ARG A 105 -7.25 2.37 -5.79
N ASN A 106 -6.99 1.98 -4.54
CA ASN A 106 -7.91 2.22 -3.44
C ASN A 106 -7.64 3.51 -2.66
N ILE A 107 -6.56 4.24 -2.96
CA ILE A 107 -6.15 5.43 -2.19
C ILE A 107 -7.32 6.39 -1.95
N LYS A 108 -8.04 6.79 -2.99
CA LYS A 108 -9.15 7.73 -2.89
C LYS A 108 -10.32 7.16 -2.06
N LYS A 109 -10.67 5.88 -2.30
CA LYS A 109 -11.70 5.17 -1.53
C LYS A 109 -11.33 5.09 -0.05
N ASP A 110 -10.09 4.75 0.24
CA ASP A 110 -9.59 4.56 1.60
C ASP A 110 -9.52 5.88 2.36
N VAL A 111 -9.08 6.95 1.71
CA VAL A 111 -9.09 8.31 2.27
C VAL A 111 -10.51 8.77 2.56
N GLU A 112 -11.45 8.61 1.63
CA GLU A 112 -12.85 8.99 1.86
C GLU A 112 -13.49 8.17 2.99
N LYS A 113 -13.19 6.88 3.08
CA LYS A 113 -13.63 6.05 4.20
C LYS A 113 -13.06 6.55 5.52
N ALA A 114 -11.74 6.83 5.56
CA ALA A 114 -11.08 7.37 6.76
C ALA A 114 -11.68 8.72 7.21
N LYS A 115 -12.07 9.58 6.27
CA LYS A 115 -12.78 10.84 6.56
C LYS A 115 -14.18 10.60 7.14
N GLN A 116 -14.92 9.63 6.57
CA GLN A 116 -16.31 9.36 6.95
C GLN A 116 -16.44 8.72 8.33
N ILE A 117 -15.63 7.69 8.61
CA ILE A 117 -15.72 6.94 9.88
C ILE A 117 -14.77 7.46 10.97
N GLY A 118 -13.87 8.40 10.62
CA GLY A 118 -12.79 8.88 11.47
C GLY A 118 -11.54 8.02 11.38
N ILE A 119 -10.37 8.67 11.49
CA ILE A 119 -9.07 8.02 11.27
C ILE A 119 -8.79 6.88 12.25
N GLU A 120 -9.18 7.01 13.51
CA GLU A 120 -8.93 5.96 14.51
C GLU A 120 -9.77 4.71 14.24
N ALA A 121 -11.03 4.86 13.84
CA ALA A 121 -11.87 3.73 13.44
C ALA A 121 -11.31 3.05 12.17
N TYR A 122 -10.85 3.85 11.20
CA TYR A 122 -10.20 3.31 9.99
C TYR A 122 -8.92 2.54 10.33
N LYS A 123 -8.08 3.08 11.22
CA LYS A 123 -6.84 2.41 11.67
C LYS A 123 -7.15 1.09 12.39
N GLU A 124 -8.24 0.99 13.14
CA GLU A 124 -8.63 -0.28 13.76
C GLU A 124 -9.02 -1.33 12.71
N GLU A 125 -9.74 -0.95 11.66
CA GLU A 125 -9.97 -1.85 10.53
C GLU A 125 -8.65 -2.30 9.86
N GLN A 126 -7.68 -1.40 9.73
CA GLN A 126 -6.37 -1.75 9.16
C GLN A 126 -5.58 -2.69 10.08
N ARG A 127 -5.67 -2.54 11.40
CA ARG A 127 -5.10 -3.49 12.36
C ARG A 127 -5.73 -4.87 12.25
N GLU A 128 -7.05 -4.93 12.08
CA GLU A 128 -7.76 -6.18 11.88
C GLU A 128 -7.35 -6.87 10.57
N LYS A 129 -7.25 -6.11 9.47
CA LYS A 129 -6.71 -6.61 8.20
C LYS A 129 -5.28 -7.12 8.36
N LYS A 130 -4.43 -6.42 9.13
CA LYS A 130 -3.07 -6.86 9.39
C LYS A 130 -3.02 -8.19 10.15
N LYS A 131 -3.86 -8.39 11.15
CA LYS A 131 -3.97 -9.68 11.86
C LYS A 131 -4.35 -10.83 10.92
N ILE A 132 -5.29 -10.56 10.00
CA ILE A 132 -5.66 -11.54 8.97
C ILE A 132 -4.47 -11.84 8.04
N LEU A 133 -3.77 -10.79 7.60
CA LEU A 133 -2.58 -10.95 6.75
C LEU A 133 -1.49 -11.76 7.46
N ASP A 134 -1.19 -11.45 8.72
CA ASP A 134 -0.19 -12.17 9.50
C ASP A 134 -0.52 -13.64 9.59
N ARG A 135 -1.78 -13.98 9.81
CA ARG A 135 -2.26 -15.35 9.83
C ARG A 135 -2.12 -16.04 8.48
N LEU A 136 -2.44 -15.35 7.37
CA LEU A 136 -2.27 -15.91 6.02
C LEU A 136 -0.80 -16.21 5.73
N LEU A 137 0.10 -15.33 6.15
CA LEU A 137 1.55 -15.52 5.97
C LEU A 137 2.12 -16.64 6.85
N GLU A 138 1.63 -16.79 8.08
CA GLU A 138 2.11 -17.81 9.01
C GLU A 138 1.60 -19.22 8.63
N GLU A 139 0.32 -19.34 8.25
CA GLU A 139 -0.33 -20.64 8.10
C GLU A 139 -0.42 -21.13 6.63
N TYR A 140 -0.35 -20.21 5.65
CA TYR A 140 -0.64 -20.50 4.24
C TYR A 140 0.40 -19.99 3.25
N ASP A 141 1.50 -19.36 3.67
CA ASP A 141 2.55 -18.93 2.74
C ASP A 141 3.66 -19.97 2.63
N ASP A 142 3.91 -20.42 1.40
CA ASP A 142 5.02 -21.31 1.05
C ASP A 142 6.34 -20.54 0.73
N GLY A 143 6.38 -19.24 1.07
CA GLY A 143 7.50 -18.35 0.80
C GLY A 143 7.45 -17.64 -0.55
N GLN A 144 6.36 -17.78 -1.30
CA GLN A 144 6.22 -17.22 -2.65
C GLN A 144 4.96 -16.36 -2.84
N ARG A 145 4.11 -16.22 -1.82
CA ARG A 145 2.76 -15.65 -1.99
C ARG A 145 2.48 -14.42 -1.14
N ASP A 146 3.48 -13.89 -0.44
CA ASP A 146 3.31 -12.72 0.41
C ASP A 146 2.75 -11.50 -0.33
N VAL A 147 3.23 -11.22 -1.56
CA VAL A 147 2.71 -10.14 -2.41
C VAL A 147 1.23 -10.35 -2.74
N PHE A 148 0.85 -11.60 -3.07
CA PHE A 148 -0.53 -11.94 -3.37
C PHE A 148 -1.44 -11.80 -2.15
N PHE A 149 -1.00 -12.26 -0.96
CA PHE A 149 -1.78 -12.12 0.27
C PHE A 149 -1.92 -10.67 0.69
N CYS A 150 -0.86 -9.85 0.57
CA CYS A 150 -0.93 -8.40 0.79
C CYS A 150 -1.98 -7.74 -0.12
N LEU A 151 -1.99 -8.10 -1.40
CA LEU A 151 -2.96 -7.61 -2.36
C LEU A 151 -4.39 -8.03 -2.01
N ALA A 152 -4.62 -9.32 -1.75
CA ALA A 152 -5.93 -9.86 -1.44
C ALA A 152 -6.53 -9.23 -0.19
N VAL A 153 -5.74 -9.11 0.89
CA VAL A 153 -6.19 -8.47 2.14
C VAL A 153 -6.49 -6.99 1.94
N ASN A 154 -5.73 -6.31 1.10
CA ASN A 154 -5.97 -4.90 0.80
C ASN A 154 -7.28 -4.69 0.01
N MET A 155 -7.59 -5.60 -0.92
CA MET A 155 -8.72 -5.49 -1.83
C MET A 155 -10.05 -6.02 -1.28
N LEU A 156 -10.02 -7.05 -0.43
CA LEU A 156 -11.22 -7.73 0.06
C LEU A 156 -11.70 -7.13 1.38
N GLU A 157 -12.99 -7.26 1.66
CA GLU A 157 -13.59 -6.83 2.91
C GLU A 157 -13.26 -7.83 4.05
N ILE A 158 -13.18 -7.33 5.28
CA ILE A 158 -12.82 -8.15 6.46
C ILE A 158 -13.76 -9.36 6.62
N ALA A 159 -15.06 -9.20 6.39
CA ALA A 159 -16.02 -10.28 6.51
C ALA A 159 -15.77 -11.41 5.50
N ASP A 160 -15.39 -11.06 4.27
CA ASP A 160 -15.05 -12.02 3.22
C ASP A 160 -13.76 -12.78 3.54
N LEU A 161 -12.75 -12.07 4.01
CA LEU A 161 -11.48 -12.67 4.44
C LEU A 161 -11.65 -13.64 5.60
N LYS A 162 -12.45 -13.29 6.60
CA LYS A 162 -12.79 -14.17 7.72
C LYS A 162 -13.54 -15.41 7.25
N GLY A 163 -14.51 -15.26 6.37
CA GLY A 163 -15.25 -16.40 5.80
C GLY A 163 -14.34 -17.37 5.03
N VAL A 164 -13.36 -16.85 4.29
CA VAL A 164 -12.35 -17.69 3.59
C VAL A 164 -11.47 -18.43 4.59
N LEU A 165 -11.00 -17.76 5.66
CA LEU A 165 -10.20 -18.41 6.71
C LEU A 165 -10.98 -19.50 7.44
N GLU A 166 -12.22 -19.24 7.84
CA GLU A 166 -13.08 -20.23 8.50
C GLU A 166 -13.32 -21.48 7.64
N GLN A 167 -13.47 -21.28 6.34
CA GLN A 167 -13.60 -22.41 5.40
C GLN A 167 -12.29 -23.19 5.28
N ALA A 168 -11.16 -22.50 5.24
CA ALA A 168 -9.84 -23.12 5.15
C ALA A 168 -9.51 -23.96 6.41
N GLU A 169 -9.84 -23.47 7.60
CA GLU A 169 -9.68 -24.22 8.85
C GLU A 169 -10.37 -25.58 8.83
N LYS A 170 -11.57 -25.63 8.24
CA LYS A 170 -12.37 -26.88 8.15
C LYS A 170 -11.85 -27.85 7.10
N THR A 171 -11.10 -27.36 6.11
CA THR A 171 -10.81 -28.14 4.90
C THR A 171 -9.34 -28.46 4.73
N ALA A 172 -8.43 -27.57 5.19
CA ALA A 172 -7.00 -27.63 4.85
C ALA A 172 -6.14 -28.24 5.97
N GLY A 173 -6.72 -28.80 7.04
CA GLY A 173 -5.97 -29.25 8.23
C GLY A 173 -4.79 -30.16 7.93
N ASP A 174 -5.01 -31.22 7.15
CA ASP A 174 -4.00 -32.25 6.84
C ASP A 174 -3.20 -32.01 5.56
N MET A 175 -3.38 -30.86 4.91
CA MET A 175 -2.66 -30.52 3.68
C MET A 175 -1.19 -30.15 3.95
N SER A 176 -0.30 -30.42 2.99
CA SER A 176 1.04 -29.86 3.00
C SER A 176 0.99 -28.32 2.92
N LEU A 177 2.07 -27.63 3.34
CA LEU A 177 2.10 -26.16 3.28
C LEU A 177 1.90 -25.65 1.84
N SER A 178 2.49 -26.30 0.85
CA SER A 178 2.31 -25.94 -0.57
C SER A 178 0.86 -26.11 -1.02
N ASP A 179 0.20 -27.21 -0.61
CA ASP A 179 -1.23 -27.45 -0.94
C ASP A 179 -2.13 -26.44 -0.21
N LYS A 180 -1.83 -26.10 1.04
CA LYS A 180 -2.53 -25.04 1.80
C LYS A 180 -2.41 -23.68 1.10
N ALA A 181 -1.23 -23.35 0.63
CA ALA A 181 -0.97 -22.09 -0.08
C ALA A 181 -1.77 -22.00 -1.37
N GLU A 182 -1.76 -23.06 -2.18
CA GLU A 182 -2.52 -23.11 -3.42
C GLU A 182 -4.05 -23.14 -3.17
N PHE A 183 -4.50 -23.88 -2.16
CA PHE A 183 -5.89 -23.89 -1.73
C PHE A 183 -6.35 -22.49 -1.33
N MET A 184 -5.61 -21.81 -0.44
CA MET A 184 -5.94 -20.46 0.02
C MET A 184 -5.99 -19.47 -1.12
N LYS A 185 -5.02 -19.50 -2.04
CA LYS A 185 -5.01 -18.67 -3.24
C LYS A 185 -6.29 -18.84 -4.06
N ARG A 186 -6.71 -20.09 -4.31
CA ARG A 186 -7.96 -20.36 -5.04
C ARG A 186 -9.19 -19.85 -4.30
N GLN A 187 -9.26 -19.98 -2.96
CA GLN A 187 -10.39 -19.49 -2.18
C GLN A 187 -10.48 -17.94 -2.25
N LEU A 188 -9.36 -17.25 -2.13
CA LEU A 188 -9.31 -15.80 -2.25
C LEU A 188 -9.68 -15.32 -3.66
N HIS A 189 -9.23 -15.99 -4.72
CA HIS A 189 -9.66 -15.68 -6.09
C HIS A 189 -11.17 -15.89 -6.27
N SER A 190 -11.71 -17.02 -5.82
CA SER A 190 -13.15 -17.31 -5.90
C SER A 190 -13.98 -16.27 -5.12
N CYS A 191 -13.49 -15.82 -3.97
CA CYS A 191 -14.11 -14.75 -3.20
C CYS A 191 -14.10 -13.42 -3.98
N ALA A 192 -12.96 -13.07 -4.55
CA ALA A 192 -12.78 -11.86 -5.35
C ALA A 192 -13.68 -11.82 -6.59
N GLU A 193 -13.79 -12.93 -7.31
CA GLU A 193 -14.68 -13.09 -8.47
C GLU A 193 -16.15 -12.81 -8.10
N LYS A 194 -16.63 -13.34 -6.98
CA LYS A 194 -18.00 -13.09 -6.47
C LYS A 194 -18.24 -11.61 -6.14
N ARG A 195 -17.18 -10.85 -5.86
CA ARG A 195 -17.23 -9.42 -5.56
C ARG A 195 -16.89 -8.54 -6.77
N ASN A 196 -16.65 -9.12 -7.96
CA ASN A 196 -16.13 -8.43 -9.15
C ASN A 196 -14.81 -7.67 -8.87
N VAL A 197 -13.93 -8.26 -8.06
CA VAL A 197 -12.61 -7.74 -7.70
C VAL A 197 -11.55 -8.50 -8.46
N ILE A 198 -10.61 -7.78 -9.10
CA ILE A 198 -9.46 -8.37 -9.79
C ILE A 198 -8.24 -8.30 -8.88
N LEU A 199 -7.73 -9.46 -8.45
CA LEU A 199 -6.54 -9.57 -7.60
C LEU A 199 -5.25 -9.56 -8.43
N GLU A 200 -5.02 -8.46 -9.16
CA GLU A 200 -3.81 -8.22 -9.95
C GLU A 200 -3.37 -6.77 -9.76
N LEU A 201 -2.07 -6.52 -9.71
CA LEU A 201 -1.52 -5.17 -9.70
C LEU A 201 -1.57 -4.59 -11.13
N ARG A 202 -1.95 -3.33 -11.25
CA ARG A 202 -1.94 -2.55 -12.50
C ARG A 202 -0.55 -1.97 -12.71
N VAL A 203 0.39 -2.81 -13.11
CA VAL A 203 1.77 -2.40 -13.34
C VAL A 203 1.91 -1.55 -14.60
N THR A 204 2.90 -0.66 -14.60
CA THR A 204 3.26 0.19 -15.74
C THR A 204 4.77 0.19 -15.92
N ASP A 205 5.23 0.57 -17.11
CA ASP A 205 6.64 0.81 -17.38
C ASP A 205 7.12 2.20 -16.92
N ASP A 206 6.22 3.02 -16.39
CA ASP A 206 6.55 4.34 -15.83
C ASP A 206 7.54 4.16 -14.65
N PRO A 207 8.72 4.83 -14.69
CA PRO A 207 9.74 4.74 -13.65
C PRO A 207 9.26 5.17 -12.25
N TRP A 208 8.20 5.97 -12.16
CA TRP A 208 7.61 6.43 -10.89
C TRP A 208 6.91 5.31 -10.11
N PHE A 209 6.52 4.22 -10.80
CA PHE A 209 5.83 3.09 -10.21
C PHE A 209 6.71 1.83 -10.09
N LYS A 210 7.99 1.94 -10.47
CA LYS A 210 9.01 0.90 -10.31
C LYS A 210 9.90 1.22 -9.13
#